data_b3dbd8e32c27d61a8879f5d4700f2540
#
_entry.id   b3dbd8e32c27d61a8879f5d4700f2540
#
_cell.length_a   1.000
_cell.length_b   1.000
_cell.length_c   1.000
_cell.angle_alpha   90.00
_cell.angle_beta   90.00
_cell.angle_gamma   90.00
#
_symmetry.space_group_name_H-M   'P 1'
#
loop_
_entity.id
_entity.type
_entity.pdbx_description
1 polymer ?
#
loop_
_entity_poly.entity_id
_entity_poly.type
_entity_poly.pdbx_seq_one_letter_code
_entity_poly.pdbx_strand_id
1 'polypeptide(L)'
;MKLLKNRTVLGILCIVLSLAICFLVTPLFNQAISQKTEIVRVQKAIKAGDEITKDKVQMVEVGGYNLPGDVMKELGSVVGAYATADLLPGDYVLHSKISEQPPGADTYLYQLDGNKQAISVTVKSFAAGLSGKIRSGDIVSILAPDYLKMGETVIPQELQYVQVIAVTDSTGVDANTETGNKEKEKSLPATLTLLATPIQCKVLAELETEGNLHAALVYRGKAETAGQFIAAQEQLLERLYPPEEAADEKAGETQAQDGKNTEGEEITETEGTKEEQNA
;
A
#
# COMPACT_ATOMS: atom_id res chain seq x y z
N MET A 1 24.58 68.50 -11.52
CA MET A 1 25.10 68.22 -10.15
C MET A 1 25.15 69.45 -9.19
N LYS A 2 24.60 70.58 -9.53
CA LYS A 2 24.58 71.78 -8.61
C LYS A 2 23.40 71.81 -7.65
N LEU A 3 22.32 71.05 -7.93
CA LEU A 3 21.08 70.96 -7.09
C LEU A 3 21.33 70.28 -5.75
N LEU A 4 22.21 69.26 -5.70
CA LEU A 4 22.48 68.46 -4.48
C LEU A 4 23.40 69.14 -3.48
N LYS A 5 23.99 70.33 -3.85
CA LYS A 5 24.85 71.14 -2.94
C LYS A 5 24.02 72.08 -2.07
N ASN A 6 22.76 72.28 -2.36
CA ASN A 6 21.93 73.22 -1.61
C ASN A 6 21.23 72.47 -0.45
N ARG A 7 21.56 72.83 0.79
CA ARG A 7 21.07 72.17 2.01
C ARG A 7 19.53 72.13 2.09
N THR A 8 18.84 73.13 1.55
CA THR A 8 17.40 73.24 1.50
C THR A 8 16.79 72.23 0.50
N VAL A 9 17.43 72.07 -0.68
CA VAL A 9 17.02 71.14 -1.71
C VAL A 9 17.18 69.67 -1.22
N LEU A 10 18.28 69.40 -0.52
CA LEU A 10 18.53 68.10 0.09
C LEU A 10 17.47 67.76 1.18
N GLY A 11 17.10 68.77 2.00
CA GLY A 11 16.05 68.59 3.00
C GLY A 11 14.66 68.26 2.40
N ILE A 12 14.28 69.00 1.34
CA ILE A 12 13.02 68.76 0.62
C ILE A 12 13.04 67.36 -0.03
N LEU A 13 14.16 66.96 -0.62
CA LEU A 13 14.31 65.64 -1.23
C LEU A 13 14.14 64.51 -0.19
N CYS A 14 14.74 64.69 1.00
CA CYS A 14 14.57 63.72 2.09
C CYS A 14 13.12 63.62 2.57
N ILE A 15 12.38 64.74 2.66
CA ILE A 15 10.97 64.76 3.05
C ILE A 15 10.13 64.06 1.99
N VAL A 16 10.35 64.35 0.71
CA VAL A 16 9.62 63.71 -0.41
C VAL A 16 9.89 62.20 -0.43
N LEU A 17 11.16 61.80 -0.24
CA LEU A 17 11.55 60.36 -0.19
C LEU A 17 10.90 59.66 1.00
N SER A 18 10.89 60.29 2.18
CA SER A 18 10.24 59.76 3.38
C SER A 18 8.74 59.58 3.19
N LEU A 19 8.07 60.58 2.60
CA LEU A 19 6.65 60.49 2.26
C LEU A 19 6.38 59.37 1.24
N ALA A 20 7.24 59.27 0.21
CA ALA A 20 7.12 58.20 -0.78
C ALA A 20 7.26 56.80 -0.15
N ILE A 21 8.19 56.61 0.77
CA ILE A 21 8.35 55.37 1.52
C ILE A 21 7.10 55.08 2.38
N CYS A 22 6.62 56.07 3.13
CA CYS A 22 5.42 55.87 3.98
C CYS A 22 4.17 55.55 3.18
N PHE A 23 3.92 56.22 2.06
CA PHE A 23 2.68 56.09 1.31
C PHE A 23 2.70 54.98 0.24
N LEU A 24 3.88 54.60 -0.30
CA LEU A 24 4.01 53.57 -1.33
C LEU A 24 4.49 52.22 -0.76
N VAL A 25 5.51 52.20 0.07
CA VAL A 25 6.13 50.97 0.54
C VAL A 25 5.31 50.32 1.68
N THR A 26 4.81 51.12 2.62
CA THR A 26 4.05 50.64 3.77
C THR A 26 2.75 49.89 3.36
N PRO A 27 1.91 50.40 2.44
CA PRO A 27 0.70 49.66 2.03
C PRO A 27 1.04 48.39 1.25
N LEU A 28 2.12 48.41 0.41
CA LEU A 28 2.56 47.17 -0.27
C LEU A 28 3.04 46.12 0.71
N PHE A 29 3.76 46.52 1.77
CA PHE A 29 4.20 45.62 2.81
C PHE A 29 3.03 45.07 3.65
N ASN A 30 2.07 45.94 3.98
CA ASN A 30 0.85 45.52 4.67
C ASN A 30 -0.02 44.56 3.82
N GLN A 31 -0.11 44.76 2.50
CA GLN A 31 -0.83 43.81 1.62
C GLN A 31 -0.14 42.45 1.57
N ALA A 32 1.19 42.39 1.53
CA ALA A 32 1.94 41.15 1.54
C ALA A 32 1.78 40.34 2.86
N ILE A 33 1.64 41.07 3.99
CA ILE A 33 1.42 40.43 5.32
C ILE A 33 -0.05 40.12 5.57
N SER A 34 -0.97 40.86 4.95
CA SER A 34 -2.41 40.74 5.16
C SER A 34 -3.10 39.73 4.21
N GLN A 35 -2.33 38.88 3.52
CA GLN A 35 -2.93 37.78 2.76
C GLN A 35 -3.67 36.86 3.75
N LYS A 36 -4.97 36.99 3.74
CA LYS A 36 -5.86 36.14 4.54
C LYS A 36 -6.10 34.83 3.81
N THR A 37 -6.14 33.74 4.55
CA THR A 37 -6.38 32.40 4.04
C THR A 37 -7.41 31.72 4.94
N GLU A 38 -8.40 31.08 4.34
CA GLU A 38 -9.33 30.22 5.07
C GLU A 38 -8.69 28.88 5.35
N ILE A 39 -8.81 28.42 6.58
CA ILE A 39 -8.29 27.12 7.04
C ILE A 39 -9.34 26.41 7.90
N VAL A 40 -9.17 25.10 7.99
CA VAL A 40 -9.95 24.29 8.94
C VAL A 40 -9.30 24.36 10.31
N ARG A 41 -10.08 24.71 11.34
CA ARG A 41 -9.62 24.82 12.71
C ARG A 41 -10.50 23.98 13.63
N VAL A 42 -9.89 23.37 14.64
CA VAL A 42 -10.58 22.57 15.65
C VAL A 42 -11.42 23.47 16.57
N GLN A 43 -12.69 23.15 16.74
CA GLN A 43 -13.63 23.84 17.63
C GLN A 43 -13.85 23.09 18.93
N LYS A 44 -13.93 21.75 18.88
CA LYS A 44 -14.04 20.87 20.04
C LYS A 44 -12.90 19.88 20.06
N ALA A 45 -12.47 19.45 21.25
CA ALA A 45 -11.42 18.46 21.39
C ALA A 45 -11.75 17.16 20.63
N ILE A 46 -10.75 16.62 19.92
CA ILE A 46 -10.82 15.38 19.15
C ILE A 46 -9.67 14.51 19.65
N LYS A 47 -9.97 13.29 20.05
CA LYS A 47 -8.92 12.34 20.47
C LYS A 47 -8.35 11.61 19.26
N ALA A 48 -7.11 11.16 19.39
CA ALA A 48 -6.52 10.23 18.43
C ALA A 48 -7.45 9.02 18.26
N GLY A 49 -7.79 8.74 17.01
CA GLY A 49 -8.71 7.67 16.67
C GLY A 49 -10.16 8.07 16.46
N ASP A 50 -10.57 9.24 16.89
CA ASP A 50 -11.93 9.72 16.67
C ASP A 50 -12.16 10.19 15.24
N GLU A 51 -13.38 9.96 14.74
CA GLU A 51 -13.87 10.58 13.51
C GLU A 51 -14.05 12.08 13.71
N ILE A 52 -13.60 12.84 12.72
CA ILE A 52 -13.73 14.30 12.68
C ILE A 52 -15.10 14.65 12.08
N THR A 53 -16.03 14.96 12.96
CA THR A 53 -17.38 15.37 12.58
C THR A 53 -17.47 16.88 12.36
N LYS A 54 -18.46 17.31 11.57
CA LYS A 54 -18.66 18.72 11.19
C LYS A 54 -18.81 19.67 12.37
N ASP A 55 -19.31 19.18 13.52
CA ASP A 55 -19.49 19.97 14.75
C ASP A 55 -18.20 20.14 15.57
N LYS A 56 -17.14 19.39 15.25
CA LYS A 56 -15.83 19.48 15.91
C LYS A 56 -14.87 20.46 15.23
N VAL A 57 -15.13 20.85 14.00
CA VAL A 57 -14.26 21.72 13.20
C VAL A 57 -15.04 22.87 12.55
N GLN A 58 -14.33 23.94 12.22
CA GLN A 58 -14.91 25.12 11.56
C GLN A 58 -13.89 25.75 10.59
N MET A 59 -14.43 26.45 9.56
CA MET A 59 -13.61 27.31 8.72
C MET A 59 -13.33 28.64 9.43
N VAL A 60 -12.08 29.07 9.41
CA VAL A 60 -11.64 30.33 10.03
C VAL A 60 -10.70 31.07 9.08
N GLU A 61 -10.91 32.36 8.93
CA GLU A 61 -10.02 33.25 8.22
C GLU A 61 -8.83 33.62 9.14
N VAL A 62 -7.60 33.34 8.69
CA VAL A 62 -6.37 33.64 9.41
C VAL A 62 -5.36 34.35 8.51
N GLY A 63 -4.37 35.04 9.11
CA GLY A 63 -3.28 35.60 8.33
C GLY A 63 -2.44 34.50 7.65
N GLY A 64 -2.19 34.65 6.35
CA GLY A 64 -1.46 33.63 5.56
C GLY A 64 0.04 33.52 5.84
N TYR A 65 0.59 34.43 6.66
CA TYR A 65 2.01 34.46 6.96
C TYR A 65 2.39 33.32 7.96
N ASN A 66 3.41 32.54 7.61
CA ASN A 66 3.90 31.42 8.43
C ASN A 66 2.88 30.29 8.72
N LEU A 67 1.87 30.10 7.90
CA LEU A 67 1.03 28.92 8.00
C LEU A 67 1.82 27.67 7.60
N PRO A 68 1.64 26.53 8.30
CA PRO A 68 2.17 25.25 7.84
C PRO A 68 1.71 24.94 6.42
N GLY A 69 2.59 24.39 5.59
CA GLY A 69 2.27 24.09 4.19
C GLY A 69 1.21 23.02 4.01
N ASP A 70 1.05 22.15 5.01
CA ASP A 70 0.12 21.02 5.05
C ASP A 70 -1.19 21.33 5.81
N VAL A 71 -1.48 22.63 6.09
CA VAL A 71 -2.73 23.03 6.72
C VAL A 71 -3.92 22.78 5.80
N MET A 72 -4.97 22.17 6.34
CA MET A 72 -6.21 21.87 5.59
C MET A 72 -7.01 23.14 5.36
N LYS A 73 -7.39 23.36 4.09
CA LYS A 73 -8.14 24.54 3.62
C LYS A 73 -9.57 24.23 3.22
N GLU A 74 -9.91 22.96 3.12
CA GLU A 74 -11.25 22.51 2.69
C GLU A 74 -11.89 21.66 3.77
N LEU A 75 -13.06 22.04 4.20
CA LEU A 75 -13.82 21.31 5.23
C LEU A 75 -14.23 19.91 4.75
N GLY A 76 -14.53 19.76 3.45
CA GLY A 76 -14.96 18.50 2.86
C GLY A 76 -13.89 17.41 2.92
N SER A 77 -12.61 17.77 2.89
CA SER A 77 -11.48 16.82 2.98
C SER A 77 -11.14 16.46 4.43
N VAL A 78 -11.77 17.08 5.43
CA VAL A 78 -11.50 16.85 6.85
C VAL A 78 -12.65 16.14 7.54
N VAL A 79 -13.89 16.47 7.18
CA VAL A 79 -15.08 15.84 7.77
C VAL A 79 -15.23 14.42 7.24
N GLY A 80 -15.32 13.46 8.15
CA GLY A 80 -15.32 12.02 7.84
C GLY A 80 -13.94 11.37 7.90
N ALA A 81 -12.85 12.16 8.00
CA ALA A 81 -11.52 11.63 8.29
C ALA A 81 -11.35 11.34 9.78
N TYR A 82 -10.29 10.63 10.14
CA TYR A 82 -9.94 10.24 11.52
C TYR A 82 -8.70 10.98 11.99
N ALA A 83 -8.71 11.42 13.26
CA ALA A 83 -7.55 12.07 13.84
C ALA A 83 -6.45 11.04 14.17
N THR A 84 -5.21 11.27 13.72
CA THR A 84 -4.06 10.42 14.05
C THR A 84 -3.37 10.82 15.36
N ALA A 85 -3.73 11.99 15.90
CA ALA A 85 -3.21 12.55 17.16
C ALA A 85 -4.33 13.33 17.85
N ASP A 86 -4.16 13.57 19.17
CA ASP A 86 -5.06 14.44 19.91
C ASP A 86 -5.03 15.87 19.33
N LEU A 87 -6.21 16.42 19.05
CA LEU A 87 -6.41 17.77 18.56
C LEU A 87 -7.24 18.56 19.56
N LEU A 88 -6.74 19.73 19.95
CA LEU A 88 -7.39 20.60 20.93
C LEU A 88 -8.09 21.77 20.24
N PRO A 89 -9.12 22.38 20.91
CA PRO A 89 -9.77 23.56 20.39
C PRO A 89 -8.77 24.68 20.09
N GLY A 90 -8.80 25.18 18.87
CA GLY A 90 -7.87 26.19 18.40
C GLY A 90 -6.70 25.65 17.57
N ASP A 91 -6.48 24.34 17.53
CA ASP A 91 -5.43 23.75 16.68
C ASP A 91 -5.78 23.86 15.21
N TYR A 92 -4.75 23.94 14.38
CA TYR A 92 -4.87 23.78 12.94
C TYR A 92 -5.01 22.29 12.59
N VAL A 93 -5.92 21.98 11.67
CA VAL A 93 -5.98 20.64 11.12
C VAL A 93 -4.92 20.54 10.02
N LEU A 94 -3.94 19.65 10.23
CA LEU A 94 -2.87 19.38 9.28
C LEU A 94 -3.16 18.06 8.56
N HIS A 95 -2.76 17.97 7.29
CA HIS A 95 -2.89 16.73 6.52
C HIS A 95 -2.16 15.56 7.20
N SER A 96 -1.00 15.83 7.82
CA SER A 96 -0.21 14.84 8.57
C SER A 96 -0.89 14.32 9.85
N LYS A 97 -1.94 14.99 10.32
CA LYS A 97 -2.69 14.63 11.54
C LYS A 97 -4.06 14.02 11.28
N ILE A 98 -4.39 13.73 10.04
CA ILE A 98 -5.64 13.07 9.66
C ILE A 98 -5.36 11.83 8.81
N SER A 99 -6.31 10.89 8.83
CA SER A 99 -6.31 9.67 8.01
C SER A 99 -7.70 9.47 7.44
N GLU A 100 -7.80 9.05 6.19
CA GLU A 100 -9.07 8.67 5.57
C GLU A 100 -9.59 7.33 6.12
N GLN A 101 -8.73 6.57 6.78
CA GLN A 101 -9.03 5.24 7.29
C GLN A 101 -9.19 5.28 8.81
N PRO A 102 -10.17 4.55 9.39
CA PRO A 102 -10.32 4.45 10.82
C PRO A 102 -9.06 3.82 11.44
N PRO A 103 -8.55 4.36 12.55
CA PRO A 103 -7.48 3.72 13.28
C PRO A 103 -8.02 2.47 13.96
N GLY A 104 -7.35 1.37 13.80
CA GLY A 104 -7.72 0.09 14.43
C GLY A 104 -6.68 -0.97 14.16
N ALA A 105 -6.83 -2.09 14.82
CA ALA A 105 -6.01 -3.27 14.61
C ALA A 105 -6.09 -3.74 13.14
N ASP A 106 -7.20 -3.47 12.46
CA ASP A 106 -7.50 -3.95 11.11
C ASP A 106 -7.21 -2.93 10.00
N THR A 107 -6.46 -1.86 10.28
CA THR A 107 -6.16 -0.79 9.29
C THR A 107 -5.55 -1.33 8.00
N TYR A 108 -4.78 -2.43 8.07
CA TYR A 108 -4.19 -3.10 6.92
C TYR A 108 -5.22 -3.68 5.94
N LEU A 109 -6.45 -3.97 6.38
CA LEU A 109 -7.52 -4.49 5.51
C LEU A 109 -8.10 -3.40 4.59
N TYR A 110 -8.02 -2.13 4.99
CA TYR A 110 -8.47 -1.00 4.16
C TYR A 110 -7.50 -0.67 3.01
N GLN A 111 -6.31 -1.28 3.01
CA GLN A 111 -5.31 -1.09 1.95
C GLN A 111 -5.42 -2.14 0.83
N LEU A 112 -6.42 -3.03 0.89
CA LEU A 112 -6.65 -4.01 -0.16
C LEU A 112 -7.22 -3.32 -1.40
N ASP A 113 -6.54 -3.50 -2.53
CA ASP A 113 -6.87 -2.89 -3.83
C ASP A 113 -7.74 -3.80 -4.73
N GLY A 114 -8.12 -4.98 -4.23
CA GLY A 114 -8.88 -6.00 -4.98
C GLY A 114 -8.02 -6.98 -5.78
N ASN A 115 -6.74 -6.69 -6.02
CA ASN A 115 -5.82 -7.61 -6.69
C ASN A 115 -5.30 -8.70 -5.74
N LYS A 116 -5.16 -8.34 -4.48
CA LYS A 116 -4.75 -9.24 -3.40
C LYS A 116 -5.85 -9.39 -2.36
N GLN A 117 -5.79 -10.47 -1.62
CA GLN A 117 -6.74 -10.85 -0.59
C GLN A 117 -5.99 -11.06 0.74
N ALA A 118 -6.66 -10.82 1.84
CA ALA A 118 -6.17 -11.21 3.16
C ALA A 118 -6.73 -12.60 3.49
N ILE A 119 -5.85 -13.53 3.82
CA ILE A 119 -6.22 -14.87 4.26
C ILE A 119 -5.49 -15.21 5.55
N SER A 120 -6.21 -15.82 6.51
CA SER A 120 -5.60 -16.25 7.77
C SER A 120 -5.35 -17.76 7.74
N VAL A 121 -4.19 -18.16 8.24
CA VAL A 121 -3.81 -19.56 8.41
C VAL A 121 -3.42 -19.83 9.87
N THR A 122 -3.78 -21.00 10.38
CA THR A 122 -3.54 -21.38 11.77
C THR A 122 -2.12 -21.87 11.99
N VAL A 123 -1.46 -21.38 13.02
CA VAL A 123 -0.17 -21.86 13.51
C VAL A 123 -0.42 -22.93 14.57
N LYS A 124 -0.39 -24.21 14.19
CA LYS A 124 -0.76 -25.33 15.06
C LYS A 124 0.24 -25.64 16.17
N SER A 125 1.50 -25.24 16.01
CA SER A 125 2.52 -25.44 17.03
C SER A 125 3.41 -24.19 17.14
N PHE A 126 4.01 -24.04 18.30
CA PHE A 126 4.94 -22.95 18.57
C PHE A 126 6.11 -22.91 17.57
N ALA A 127 6.59 -24.10 17.16
CA ALA A 127 7.65 -24.22 16.16
C ALA A 127 7.21 -23.82 14.75
N ALA A 128 5.95 -24.12 14.38
CA ALA A 128 5.43 -23.83 13.04
C ALA A 128 5.31 -22.33 12.74
N GLY A 129 5.25 -21.48 13.78
CA GLY A 129 5.18 -20.02 13.69
C GLY A 129 6.45 -19.32 14.18
N LEU A 130 7.62 -19.88 13.96
CA LEU A 130 8.91 -19.31 14.36
C LEU A 130 8.93 -18.93 15.87
N SER A 131 8.38 -19.78 16.71
CA SER A 131 8.28 -19.58 18.16
C SER A 131 7.65 -18.22 18.54
N GLY A 132 6.61 -17.81 17.82
CA GLY A 132 5.89 -16.57 18.07
C GLY A 132 6.68 -15.29 17.73
N LYS A 133 7.69 -15.40 16.88
CA LYS A 133 8.54 -14.26 16.51
C LYS A 133 8.18 -13.61 15.20
N ILE A 134 7.24 -14.18 14.43
CA ILE A 134 6.72 -13.58 13.19
C ILE A 134 5.96 -12.32 13.55
N ARG A 135 6.07 -11.28 12.71
CA ARG A 135 5.43 -9.97 12.88
C ARG A 135 4.79 -9.50 11.58
N SER A 136 3.89 -8.54 11.69
CA SER A 136 3.41 -7.78 10.54
C SER A 136 4.58 -7.13 9.78
N GLY A 137 4.53 -7.17 8.45
CA GLY A 137 5.59 -6.70 7.55
C GLY A 137 6.66 -7.74 7.20
N ASP A 138 6.67 -8.91 7.83
CA ASP A 138 7.60 -9.99 7.48
C ASP A 138 7.27 -10.62 6.13
N ILE A 139 8.31 -11.06 5.43
CA ILE A 139 8.17 -11.96 4.28
C ILE A 139 8.50 -13.38 4.76
N VAL A 140 7.58 -14.28 4.53
CA VAL A 140 7.70 -15.69 4.92
C VAL A 140 7.58 -16.61 3.71
N SER A 141 8.19 -17.79 3.81
CA SER A 141 7.88 -18.95 2.97
C SER A 141 6.98 -19.89 3.74
N ILE A 142 6.00 -20.48 3.08
CA ILE A 142 5.13 -21.49 3.66
C ILE A 142 5.62 -22.87 3.21
N LEU A 143 6.00 -23.70 4.17
CA LEU A 143 6.38 -25.09 3.96
C LEU A 143 5.14 -25.96 4.18
N ALA A 144 4.92 -26.90 3.28
CA ALA A 144 3.84 -27.87 3.30
C ALA A 144 4.41 -29.28 3.58
N PRO A 145 4.40 -29.76 4.82
CA PRO A 145 4.74 -31.15 5.14
C PRO A 145 3.70 -32.09 4.55
N ASP A 146 4.15 -33.23 4.00
CA ASP A 146 3.28 -34.24 3.38
C ASP A 146 2.36 -33.66 2.31
N TYR A 147 2.92 -32.77 1.47
CA TYR A 147 2.16 -32.06 0.43
C TYR A 147 1.46 -33.05 -0.50
N LEU A 148 0.15 -32.86 -0.70
CA LEU A 148 -0.71 -33.75 -1.48
C LEU A 148 -0.64 -35.23 -1.03
N LYS A 149 -0.30 -35.49 0.23
CA LYS A 149 -0.16 -36.85 0.80
C LYS A 149 0.88 -37.72 0.09
N MET A 150 1.91 -37.10 -0.46
CA MET A 150 3.02 -37.78 -1.13
C MET A 150 4.17 -38.13 -0.18
N GLY A 151 4.11 -37.77 1.10
CA GLY A 151 5.17 -38.03 2.10
C GLY A 151 6.34 -37.04 2.03
N GLU A 152 6.33 -36.09 1.11
CA GLU A 152 7.40 -35.10 0.93
C GLU A 152 7.01 -33.75 1.53
N THR A 153 8.02 -33.07 2.12
CA THR A 153 7.87 -31.68 2.56
C THR A 153 8.39 -30.77 1.45
N VAL A 154 7.52 -29.89 0.96
CA VAL A 154 7.87 -28.95 -0.12
C VAL A 154 7.57 -27.50 0.29
N ILE A 155 8.17 -26.56 -0.41
CA ILE A 155 7.72 -25.17 -0.45
C ILE A 155 6.98 -25.02 -1.79
N PRO A 156 5.63 -24.90 -1.79
CA PRO A 156 4.90 -24.64 -3.02
C PRO A 156 5.46 -23.41 -3.73
N GLN A 157 5.58 -23.47 -5.05
CA GLN A 157 6.15 -22.35 -5.83
C GLN A 157 5.35 -21.07 -5.65
N GLU A 158 4.06 -21.19 -5.41
CA GLU A 158 3.14 -20.10 -5.15
C GLU A 158 3.39 -19.41 -3.80
N LEU A 159 4.06 -20.09 -2.85
CA LEU A 159 4.18 -19.65 -1.47
C LEU A 159 5.65 -19.47 -1.01
N GLN A 160 6.55 -19.19 -1.96
CA GLN A 160 7.96 -18.93 -1.63
C GLN A 160 8.14 -17.61 -0.90
N TYR A 161 7.37 -16.57 -1.31
CA TYR A 161 7.43 -15.25 -0.68
C TYR A 161 6.02 -14.71 -0.49
N VAL A 162 5.57 -14.70 0.76
CA VAL A 162 4.24 -14.19 1.14
C VAL A 162 4.41 -13.18 2.26
N GLN A 163 3.71 -12.06 2.18
CA GLN A 163 3.76 -11.01 3.19
C GLN A 163 2.80 -11.29 4.32
N VAL A 164 3.29 -11.21 5.55
CA VAL A 164 2.47 -11.24 6.77
C VAL A 164 1.94 -9.82 7.00
N ILE A 165 0.62 -9.66 7.09
CA ILE A 165 -0.02 -8.37 7.36
C ILE A 165 -0.50 -8.25 8.79
N ALA A 166 -0.84 -9.39 9.45
CA ALA A 166 -1.14 -9.41 10.87
C ALA A 166 -0.76 -10.75 11.50
N VAL A 167 -0.58 -10.74 12.81
CA VAL A 167 -0.36 -11.93 13.63
C VAL A 167 -1.30 -11.83 14.81
N THR A 168 -2.20 -12.79 14.96
CA THR A 168 -3.28 -12.75 15.95
C THR A 168 -3.10 -13.87 16.97
N ASP A 169 -3.43 -13.60 18.21
CA ASP A 169 -3.44 -14.62 19.26
C ASP A 169 -4.74 -15.46 19.24
N SER A 170 -4.86 -16.41 20.16
CA SER A 170 -6.03 -17.25 20.27
C SER A 170 -7.31 -16.53 20.69
N THR A 171 -7.21 -15.27 21.11
CA THR A 171 -8.36 -14.42 21.51
C THR A 171 -8.80 -13.48 20.39
N GLY A 172 -8.12 -13.52 19.23
CA GLY A 172 -8.42 -12.64 18.09
C GLY A 172 -7.78 -11.24 18.21
N VAL A 173 -6.88 -11.04 19.19
CA VAL A 173 -6.18 -9.76 19.36
C VAL A 173 -4.84 -9.82 18.64
N ASP A 174 -4.48 -8.73 17.96
CA ASP A 174 -3.18 -8.62 17.30
C ASP A 174 -2.02 -8.81 18.29
N ALA A 175 -1.22 -9.84 17.99
CA ALA A 175 -0.02 -10.15 18.73
C ALA A 175 1.15 -9.34 18.15
N ASN A 176 2.11 -8.95 18.99
CA ASN A 176 3.35 -8.27 18.54
C ASN A 176 3.18 -6.88 17.90
N THR A 177 2.11 -6.15 18.19
CA THR A 177 2.00 -4.73 17.88
C THR A 177 2.85 -3.90 18.83
N GLU A 178 3.67 -2.97 18.32
CA GLU A 178 4.58 -2.13 19.14
C GLU A 178 3.84 -1.17 20.10
N THR A 179 2.54 -1.00 19.92
CA THR A 179 1.66 -0.10 20.72
C THR A 179 1.05 -0.75 21.95
N GLY A 180 1.32 -2.01 22.22
CA GLY A 180 0.75 -2.73 23.38
C GLY A 180 1.48 -2.44 24.68
N ASN A 181 0.72 -2.06 25.71
CA ASN A 181 1.16 -1.94 27.11
C ASN A 181 2.10 -3.08 27.51
N LYS A 182 3.25 -2.73 28.06
CA LYS A 182 4.34 -3.63 28.47
C LYS A 182 3.96 -4.69 29.51
N GLU A 183 2.72 -4.75 29.97
CA GLU A 183 2.24 -5.64 31.04
C GLU A 183 1.25 -6.73 30.62
N LYS A 184 0.86 -6.81 29.33
CA LYS A 184 0.08 -7.98 28.89
C LYS A 184 1.02 -9.15 28.69
N GLU A 185 0.75 -10.26 29.40
CA GLU A 185 1.35 -11.58 29.12
C GLU A 185 1.38 -11.78 27.62
N LYS A 186 2.56 -12.13 27.09
CA LYS A 186 2.74 -12.41 25.66
C LYS A 186 1.86 -13.58 25.28
N SER A 187 0.67 -13.29 24.76
CA SER A 187 -0.18 -14.31 24.18
C SER A 187 0.53 -14.92 22.98
N LEU A 188 0.42 -16.25 22.85
CA LEU A 188 1.07 -16.96 21.76
C LEU A 188 0.32 -16.67 20.46
N PRO A 189 1.03 -16.38 19.35
CA PRO A 189 0.41 -16.28 18.04
C PRO A 189 -0.30 -17.58 17.68
N ALA A 190 -1.55 -17.47 17.29
CA ALA A 190 -2.38 -18.60 16.86
C ALA A 190 -2.63 -18.59 15.36
N THR A 191 -2.70 -17.41 14.75
CA THR A 191 -2.94 -17.26 13.31
C THR A 191 -1.99 -16.23 12.69
N LEU A 192 -1.66 -16.46 11.42
CA LEU A 192 -0.97 -15.49 10.56
C LEU A 192 -1.96 -15.04 9.49
N THR A 193 -2.16 -13.74 9.36
CA THR A 193 -2.90 -13.17 8.24
C THR A 193 -1.91 -12.76 7.16
N LEU A 194 -2.09 -13.30 5.97
CA LEU A 194 -1.19 -13.18 4.83
C LEU A 194 -1.85 -12.35 3.73
N LEU A 195 -1.08 -11.51 3.06
CA LEU A 195 -1.49 -10.81 1.84
C LEU A 195 -1.13 -11.68 0.64
N ALA A 196 -2.12 -12.20 -0.06
CA ALA A 196 -1.96 -13.23 -1.06
C ALA A 196 -2.80 -12.95 -2.31
N THR A 197 -2.34 -13.41 -3.48
CA THR A 197 -3.14 -13.44 -4.70
C THR A 197 -4.23 -14.52 -4.60
N PRO A 198 -5.29 -14.49 -5.44
CA PRO A 198 -6.33 -15.53 -5.43
C PRO A 198 -5.78 -16.96 -5.59
N ILE A 199 -4.72 -17.13 -6.40
CA ILE A 199 -4.07 -18.43 -6.60
C ILE A 199 -3.38 -18.89 -5.31
N GLN A 200 -2.63 -18.01 -4.66
CA GLN A 200 -1.99 -18.28 -3.37
C GLN A 200 -3.03 -18.59 -2.28
N CYS A 201 -4.15 -17.85 -2.26
CA CYS A 201 -5.24 -18.10 -1.31
C CYS A 201 -5.82 -19.50 -1.46
N LYS A 202 -5.98 -20.00 -2.70
CA LYS A 202 -6.44 -21.37 -2.94
C LYS A 202 -5.50 -22.41 -2.32
N VAL A 203 -4.19 -22.30 -2.58
CA VAL A 203 -3.19 -23.22 -2.03
C VAL A 203 -3.14 -23.13 -0.50
N LEU A 204 -3.20 -21.90 0.06
CA LEU A 204 -3.23 -21.71 1.51
C LEU A 204 -4.46 -22.33 2.18
N ALA A 205 -5.64 -22.21 1.55
CA ALA A 205 -6.87 -22.80 2.06
C ALA A 205 -6.84 -24.35 2.02
N GLU A 206 -6.23 -24.93 0.99
CA GLU A 206 -5.99 -26.37 0.89
C GLU A 206 -5.07 -26.86 2.02
N LEU A 207 -3.95 -26.16 2.24
CA LEU A 207 -3.01 -26.47 3.32
C LEU A 207 -3.62 -26.29 4.71
N GLU A 208 -4.45 -25.28 4.92
CA GLU A 208 -5.17 -25.07 6.17
C GLU A 208 -6.11 -26.24 6.48
N THR A 209 -6.81 -26.76 5.45
CA THR A 209 -7.70 -27.92 5.57
C THR A 209 -6.93 -29.19 5.90
N GLU A 210 -5.78 -29.42 5.29
CA GLU A 210 -4.90 -30.56 5.59
C GLU A 210 -4.20 -30.44 6.95
N GLY A 211 -4.09 -29.23 7.43
CA GLY A 211 -3.65 -28.92 8.78
C GLY A 211 -2.16 -28.96 9.01
N ASN A 212 -1.34 -28.97 7.98
CA ASN A 212 0.10 -29.05 8.08
C ASN A 212 0.79 -27.94 7.29
N LEU A 213 1.10 -26.86 7.98
CA LEU A 213 1.92 -25.81 7.42
C LEU A 213 2.95 -25.29 8.44
N HIS A 214 4.11 -24.86 7.95
CA HIS A 214 5.13 -24.15 8.71
C HIS A 214 5.47 -22.83 8.00
N ALA A 215 5.57 -21.75 8.77
CA ALA A 215 6.03 -20.47 8.26
C ALA A 215 7.50 -20.26 8.61
N ALA A 216 8.33 -20.08 7.60
CA ALA A 216 9.75 -19.73 7.73
C ALA A 216 9.97 -18.28 7.38
N LEU A 217 10.63 -17.52 8.24
CA LEU A 217 10.99 -16.13 7.98
C LEU A 217 12.06 -16.03 6.89
N VAL A 218 11.76 -15.32 5.81
CA VAL A 218 12.71 -15.03 4.73
C VAL A 218 13.35 -13.67 4.93
N TYR A 219 12.53 -12.63 5.18
CA TYR A 219 13.03 -11.27 5.32
C TYR A 219 12.22 -10.45 6.33
N ARG A 220 12.96 -9.63 7.06
CA ARG A 220 12.42 -8.58 7.93
C ARG A 220 13.27 -7.33 7.79
N GLY A 221 12.70 -6.20 7.45
CA GLY A 221 13.45 -4.96 7.32
C GLY A 221 12.70 -3.91 6.51
N LYS A 222 13.42 -3.21 5.61
CA LYS A 222 12.86 -2.11 4.83
C LYS A 222 11.80 -2.60 3.85
N ALA A 223 10.70 -1.84 3.73
CA ALA A 223 9.59 -2.12 2.80
C ALA A 223 10.04 -2.24 1.33
N GLU A 224 11.04 -1.44 0.92
CA GLU A 224 11.61 -1.50 -0.43
C GLU A 224 12.21 -2.87 -0.76
N THR A 225 12.99 -3.45 0.15
CA THR A 225 13.57 -4.78 -0.04
C THR A 225 12.50 -5.87 0.07
N ALA A 226 11.53 -5.73 0.99
CA ALA A 226 10.39 -6.64 1.07
C ALA A 226 9.61 -6.68 -0.26
N GLY A 227 9.39 -5.51 -0.89
CA GLY A 227 8.75 -5.39 -2.19
C GLY A 227 9.46 -6.14 -3.31
N GLN A 228 10.79 -6.29 -3.27
CA GLN A 228 11.55 -7.07 -4.25
C GLN A 228 11.21 -8.56 -4.20
N PHE A 229 11.03 -9.13 -2.99
CA PHE A 229 10.62 -10.53 -2.81
C PHE A 229 9.20 -10.74 -3.33
N ILE A 230 8.28 -9.80 -3.06
CA ILE A 230 6.90 -9.88 -3.54
C ILE A 230 6.87 -9.76 -5.06
N ALA A 231 7.61 -8.83 -5.68
CA ALA A 231 7.71 -8.71 -7.13
C ALA A 231 8.28 -9.97 -7.80
N ALA A 232 9.28 -10.61 -7.17
CA ALA A 232 9.82 -11.87 -7.67
C ALA A 232 8.77 -13.01 -7.61
N GLN A 233 7.95 -13.04 -6.57
CA GLN A 233 6.84 -13.99 -6.44
C GLN A 233 5.77 -13.74 -7.51
N GLU A 234 5.40 -12.48 -7.75
CA GLU A 234 4.41 -12.11 -8.77
C GLU A 234 4.86 -12.52 -10.18
N GLN A 235 6.13 -12.25 -10.52
CA GLN A 235 6.71 -12.70 -11.79
C GLN A 235 6.72 -14.23 -11.95
N LEU A 236 6.93 -14.96 -10.84
CA LEU A 236 6.86 -16.42 -10.85
C LEU A 236 5.41 -16.88 -11.11
N LEU A 237 4.44 -16.28 -10.43
CA LEU A 237 3.02 -16.60 -10.62
C LEU A 237 2.53 -16.30 -12.04
N GLU A 238 2.92 -15.18 -12.63
CA GLU A 238 2.60 -14.85 -14.03
C GLU A 238 3.15 -15.89 -15.02
N ARG A 239 4.32 -16.46 -14.74
CA ARG A 239 4.89 -17.53 -15.57
C ARG A 239 4.18 -18.88 -15.39
N LEU A 240 3.75 -19.20 -14.15
CA LEU A 240 3.06 -20.45 -13.85
C LEU A 240 1.59 -20.41 -14.31
N TYR A 241 0.98 -19.26 -14.23
CA TYR A 241 -0.44 -19.01 -14.47
C TYR A 241 -0.62 -17.79 -15.39
N PRO A 242 -0.24 -17.90 -16.69
CA PRO A 242 -0.38 -16.79 -17.63
C PRO A 242 -1.86 -16.40 -17.77
N PRO A 243 -2.18 -15.09 -17.93
CA PRO A 243 -3.55 -14.66 -18.23
C PRO A 243 -4.10 -15.36 -19.46
N GLU A 244 -5.40 -15.70 -19.46
CA GLU A 244 -6.05 -16.44 -20.56
C GLU A 244 -5.89 -15.77 -21.94
N GLU A 245 -5.81 -14.42 -22.00
CA GLU A 245 -5.58 -13.69 -23.26
C GLU A 245 -4.21 -14.00 -23.90
N ALA A 246 -3.18 -14.33 -23.10
CA ALA A 246 -1.86 -14.72 -23.61
C ALA A 246 -1.78 -16.20 -24.05
N ALA A 247 -2.74 -17.02 -23.65
CA ALA A 247 -2.83 -18.42 -24.06
C ALA A 247 -3.44 -18.56 -25.47
N ASP A 248 -4.40 -17.70 -25.83
CA ASP A 248 -5.03 -17.70 -27.15
C ASP A 248 -4.10 -17.17 -28.26
N GLU A 249 -3.21 -16.21 -27.98
CA GLU A 249 -2.21 -15.75 -28.95
C GLU A 249 -1.18 -16.85 -29.29
N LYS A 250 -0.74 -17.62 -28.29
CA LYS A 250 0.21 -18.74 -28.52
C LYS A 250 -0.43 -19.93 -29.23
N ALA A 251 -1.72 -20.18 -29.01
CA ALA A 251 -2.46 -21.21 -29.71
C ALA A 251 -2.70 -20.84 -31.20
N GLY A 252 -2.88 -19.55 -31.48
CA GLY A 252 -3.01 -19.00 -32.84
C GLY A 252 -1.71 -19.08 -33.66
N GLU A 253 -0.55 -18.85 -33.05
CA GLU A 253 0.75 -18.94 -33.71
C GLU A 253 1.18 -20.39 -34.01
N THR A 254 0.80 -21.36 -33.20
CA THR A 254 1.12 -22.79 -33.43
C THR A 254 0.29 -23.37 -34.56
N GLN A 255 -0.94 -22.90 -34.79
CA GLN A 255 -1.77 -23.33 -35.94
C GLN A 255 -1.38 -22.65 -37.24
N ALA A 256 -0.71 -21.49 -37.21
CA ALA A 256 -0.24 -20.79 -38.41
C ALA A 256 1.07 -21.35 -38.99
N GLN A 257 1.83 -22.16 -38.23
CA GLN A 257 3.06 -22.81 -38.71
C GLN A 257 2.83 -24.20 -39.28
N ASP A 258 1.75 -24.91 -38.93
CA ASP A 258 1.46 -26.24 -39.45
C ASP A 258 0.70 -26.21 -40.82
N GLY A 259 0.20 -25.03 -41.22
CA GLY A 259 -0.52 -24.86 -42.50
C GLY A 259 0.35 -24.58 -43.74
N LYS A 260 1.68 -24.53 -43.61
CA LYS A 260 2.55 -24.07 -44.72
C LYS A 260 3.47 -25.12 -45.34
N ASN A 261 3.29 -26.42 -44.99
CA ASN A 261 4.16 -27.50 -45.48
C ASN A 261 3.43 -28.66 -46.16
N THR A 262 2.28 -28.41 -46.82
CA THR A 262 1.62 -29.40 -47.67
C THR A 262 1.14 -28.76 -48.97
N GLU A 263 2.07 -28.41 -49.82
CA GLU A 263 1.84 -28.30 -51.28
C GLU A 263 3.12 -28.72 -52.02
N GLY A 264 3.01 -29.84 -52.71
CA GLY A 264 3.95 -30.23 -53.76
C GLY A 264 4.53 -31.61 -53.66
N GLU A 265 3.75 -32.64 -53.98
CA GLU A 265 4.28 -33.75 -54.78
C GLU A 265 3.14 -34.44 -55.53
N GLU A 266 3.29 -34.34 -56.81
CA GLU A 266 2.38 -34.70 -57.90
C GLU A 266 2.49 -36.20 -58.21
N ILE A 267 1.39 -36.73 -58.58
CA ILE A 267 1.00 -38.10 -58.95
C ILE A 267 1.86 -38.68 -60.07
N THR A 268 2.21 -39.94 -60.00
CA THR A 268 2.20 -40.85 -61.19
C THR A 268 1.66 -42.22 -60.78
N GLU A 269 0.52 -42.52 -61.41
CA GLU A 269 -0.10 -43.83 -61.47
C GLU A 269 0.86 -44.86 -62.11
N THR A 270 0.82 -46.09 -61.59
CA THR A 270 0.84 -47.28 -62.48
C THR A 270 0.16 -48.46 -61.80
N GLU A 271 -0.77 -49.04 -62.55
CA GLU A 271 -1.51 -50.28 -62.38
C GLU A 271 -0.65 -51.51 -62.05
N GLY A 272 -1.25 -52.44 -61.34
CA GLY A 272 -0.72 -53.78 -61.42
C GLY A 272 -1.25 -54.75 -60.31
N THR A 273 -2.48 -55.26 -60.47
CA THR A 273 -2.87 -56.67 -60.48
C THR A 273 -2.51 -57.57 -59.32
N LYS A 274 -3.56 -58.02 -58.62
CA LYS A 274 -3.96 -59.40 -58.25
C LYS A 274 -3.13 -60.29 -57.29
N GLU A 275 -3.92 -60.90 -56.52
CA GLU A 275 -3.98 -62.31 -56.05
C GLU A 275 -3.40 -62.56 -54.63
N GLU A 276 -4.25 -62.91 -53.77
CA GLU A 276 -4.77 -64.22 -53.34
C GLU A 276 -4.06 -64.82 -52.11
N GLN A 277 -4.92 -65.12 -51.19
CA GLN A 277 -4.98 -66.35 -50.35
C GLN A 277 -4.09 -66.50 -49.08
N ASN A 278 -4.87 -66.71 -48.04
CA ASN A 278 -4.77 -67.78 -47.01
C ASN A 278 -3.49 -67.92 -46.16
N ALA A 279 -3.64 -67.71 -44.94
CA ALA A 279 -3.68 -68.69 -43.85
C ALA A 279 -3.90 -67.97 -42.49
#